data_8f070e0ab0cd7025d66800cc50f772fc
#
_entry.id   8f070e0ab0cd7025d66800cc50f772fc
#
_cell.length_a   1.000
_cell.length_b   1.000
_cell.length_c   1.000
_cell.angle_alpha   90.00
_cell.angle_beta   90.00
_cell.angle_gamma   90.00
#
_symmetry.space_group_name_H-M   'P 1'
#
loop_
_entity.id
_entity.type
_entity.pdbx_description
1 polymer ?
#
loop_
_entity_poly.entity_id
_entity_poly.type
_entity_poly.pdbx_seq_one_letter_code
_entity_poly.pdbx_strand_id
1 'polypeptide(L)'
;MNLQHTLPHQLKTALDAGWPLLVPSGCIEYHGPHLPLGVDTLIVDELCQRVAARMHAVVAPPFWYGPTGYAVTGPEGGTVDVSTERFGRHVKDVLASFWDIGFKWIIVCQHHQQLDGPEALAIRQAAAEVTFERTHAERGHAWWGKAPLPLTDNVFERIQVWPSVLPAAAERAGIVMADHAGFYETALMLAVRPESVERDQLPLARMVPTSMATPWYTNTADSKAHKATREAGVQMFDAMVDAWVEKLTALTQPKRPTPKDVTVTGLW
;
A
#
# COMPACT_ATOMS: atom_id res chain seq x y z
N MET A 1 -16.14 -1.88 2.60
CA MET A 1 -17.07 -1.06 1.76
C MET A 1 -16.25 -0.30 0.74
N ASN A 2 -16.64 -0.31 -0.55
CA ASN A 2 -15.90 0.39 -1.61
C ASN A 2 -16.41 1.82 -1.77
N LEU A 3 -15.53 2.81 -1.62
CA LEU A 3 -15.88 4.23 -1.62
C LEU A 3 -16.65 4.65 -2.89
N GLN A 4 -16.21 4.18 -4.07
CA GLN A 4 -16.83 4.51 -5.36
C GLN A 4 -18.27 3.96 -5.54
N HIS A 5 -18.69 3.04 -4.68
CA HIS A 5 -20.06 2.47 -4.69
C HIS A 5 -20.87 2.89 -3.46
N THR A 6 -20.29 3.75 -2.61
CA THR A 6 -20.89 4.14 -1.34
C THR A 6 -21.82 5.34 -1.51
N LEU A 7 -23.03 5.23 -1.00
CA LEU A 7 -23.96 6.35 -0.98
C LEU A 7 -23.62 7.33 0.17
N PRO A 8 -23.96 8.64 0.05
CA PRO A 8 -23.58 9.64 1.07
C PRO A 8 -24.00 9.29 2.51
N HIS A 9 -25.17 8.70 2.72
CA HIS A 9 -25.62 8.32 4.06
C HIS A 9 -24.83 7.12 4.62
N GLN A 10 -24.39 6.20 3.76
CA GLN A 10 -23.54 5.07 4.17
C GLN A 10 -22.13 5.56 4.53
N LEU A 11 -21.59 6.51 3.75
CA LEU A 11 -20.33 7.16 4.09
C LEU A 11 -20.42 7.85 5.45
N LYS A 12 -21.48 8.60 5.68
CA LYS A 12 -21.70 9.25 7.00
C LYS A 12 -21.68 8.22 8.14
N THR A 13 -22.35 7.10 7.97
CA THR A 13 -22.36 6.00 8.97
C THR A 13 -20.94 5.47 9.23
N ALA A 14 -20.13 5.28 8.19
CA ALA A 14 -18.76 4.81 8.34
C ALA A 14 -17.86 5.83 9.06
N LEU A 15 -18.02 7.12 8.73
CA LEU A 15 -17.29 8.21 9.38
C LEU A 15 -17.68 8.34 10.87
N ASP A 16 -18.97 8.33 11.18
CA ASP A 16 -19.47 8.39 12.55
C ASP A 16 -18.99 7.20 13.40
N ALA A 17 -18.86 6.02 12.78
CA ALA A 17 -18.33 4.82 13.40
C ALA A 17 -16.79 4.77 13.44
N GLY A 18 -16.10 5.73 12.83
CA GLY A 18 -14.65 5.83 12.81
C GLY A 18 -13.97 4.74 12.00
N TRP A 19 -14.57 4.30 10.90
CA TRP A 19 -13.95 3.30 10.02
C TRP A 19 -12.72 3.89 9.32
N PRO A 20 -11.58 3.14 9.26
CA PRO A 20 -10.41 3.59 8.52
C PRO A 20 -10.67 3.56 7.02
N LEU A 21 -9.97 4.45 6.30
CA LEU A 21 -9.87 4.43 4.85
C LEU A 21 -8.58 3.71 4.44
N LEU A 22 -8.71 2.70 3.59
CA LEU A 22 -7.60 2.01 2.95
C LEU A 22 -7.46 2.54 1.52
N VAL A 23 -6.27 3.01 1.16
CA VAL A 23 -5.98 3.56 -0.16
C VAL A 23 -4.93 2.68 -0.83
N PRO A 24 -5.33 1.76 -1.74
CA PRO A 24 -4.36 0.94 -2.46
C PRO A 24 -3.49 1.80 -3.39
N SER A 25 -2.18 1.52 -3.44
CA SER A 25 -1.24 2.19 -4.35
C SER A 25 -0.30 1.18 -4.99
N GLY A 26 -0.23 1.22 -6.30
CA GLY A 26 0.63 0.43 -7.15
C GLY A 26 0.85 1.12 -8.48
N CYS A 27 1.28 0.38 -9.49
CA CYS A 27 1.55 0.95 -10.80
C CYS A 27 1.17 0.01 -11.96
N ILE A 28 1.40 0.48 -13.17
CA ILE A 28 1.39 -0.33 -14.40
C ILE A 28 2.84 -0.51 -14.81
N GLU A 29 3.37 -1.69 -14.55
CA GLU A 29 4.76 -2.04 -14.79
C GLU A 29 4.88 -3.44 -15.39
N TYR A 30 5.91 -3.66 -16.19
CA TYR A 30 6.23 -4.97 -16.73
C TYR A 30 6.68 -5.95 -15.64
N HIS A 31 5.97 -7.06 -15.54
CA HIS A 31 6.23 -8.15 -14.59
C HIS A 31 6.50 -9.48 -15.29
N GLY A 32 7.36 -9.43 -16.30
CA GLY A 32 7.67 -10.61 -17.09
C GLY A 32 6.57 -10.99 -18.10
N PRO A 33 6.85 -11.97 -18.96
CA PRO A 33 5.91 -12.36 -20.01
C PRO A 33 4.70 -13.16 -19.49
N HIS A 34 4.70 -13.57 -18.24
CA HIS A 34 3.72 -14.47 -17.65
C HIS A 34 2.74 -13.80 -16.68
N LEU A 35 2.98 -12.53 -16.32
CA LEU A 35 2.13 -11.76 -15.42
C LEU A 35 1.54 -10.54 -16.13
N PRO A 36 0.36 -10.06 -15.70
CA PRO A 36 -0.22 -8.84 -16.24
C PRO A 36 0.57 -7.61 -15.78
N LEU A 37 0.45 -6.49 -16.50
CA LEU A 37 1.13 -5.24 -16.18
C LEU A 37 0.65 -4.59 -14.86
N GLY A 38 -0.50 -4.95 -14.38
CA GLY A 38 -1.11 -4.37 -13.17
C GLY A 38 -0.84 -5.15 -11.88
N VAL A 39 0.18 -6.02 -11.81
CA VAL A 39 0.47 -6.90 -10.65
C VAL A 39 0.38 -6.14 -9.34
N ASP A 40 1.14 -5.05 -9.22
CA ASP A 40 1.24 -4.28 -7.97
C ASP A 40 -0.14 -3.82 -7.48
N THR A 41 -0.90 -3.20 -8.39
CA THR A 41 -2.21 -2.66 -8.03
C THR A 41 -3.24 -3.76 -7.78
N LEU A 42 -3.22 -4.85 -8.55
CA LEU A 42 -4.15 -5.98 -8.38
C LEU A 42 -3.93 -6.66 -7.02
N ILE A 43 -2.68 -6.87 -6.62
CA ILE A 43 -2.35 -7.48 -5.33
C ILE A 43 -2.80 -6.58 -4.18
N VAL A 44 -2.44 -5.30 -4.23
CA VAL A 44 -2.74 -4.40 -3.11
C VAL A 44 -4.23 -4.05 -2.99
N ASP A 45 -4.95 -3.94 -4.11
CA ASP A 45 -6.39 -3.74 -4.08
C ASP A 45 -7.10 -4.95 -3.44
N GLU A 46 -6.77 -6.17 -3.88
CA GLU A 46 -7.32 -7.39 -3.29
C GLU A 46 -6.99 -7.50 -1.79
N LEU A 47 -5.78 -7.12 -1.37
CA LEU A 47 -5.42 -7.08 0.05
C LEU A 47 -6.36 -6.16 0.82
N CYS A 48 -6.55 -4.93 0.34
CA CYS A 48 -7.44 -3.97 0.96
C CYS A 48 -8.90 -4.46 1.01
N GLN A 49 -9.37 -5.12 -0.06
CA GLN A 49 -10.72 -5.71 -0.12
C GLN A 49 -10.88 -6.81 0.94
N ARG A 50 -9.92 -7.74 1.05
CA ARG A 50 -9.98 -8.82 2.04
C ARG A 50 -9.87 -8.32 3.48
N VAL A 51 -9.02 -7.33 3.72
CA VAL A 51 -8.95 -6.65 5.03
C VAL A 51 -10.30 -6.02 5.37
N ALA A 52 -10.90 -5.27 4.43
CA ALA A 52 -12.20 -4.64 4.63
C ALA A 52 -13.37 -5.63 4.77
N ALA A 53 -13.22 -6.86 4.29
CA ALA A 53 -14.19 -7.94 4.51
C ALA A 53 -14.11 -8.54 5.92
N ARG A 54 -12.94 -8.44 6.58
CA ARG A 54 -12.70 -8.99 7.93
C ARG A 54 -12.86 -7.97 9.06
N MET A 55 -12.80 -6.69 8.71
CA MET A 55 -13.04 -5.59 9.66
C MET A 55 -13.79 -4.46 8.97
N HIS A 56 -14.42 -3.60 9.74
CA HIS A 56 -15.10 -2.44 9.18
C HIS A 56 -14.08 -1.41 8.66
N ALA A 57 -13.96 -1.31 7.34
CA ALA A 57 -13.11 -0.34 6.65
C ALA A 57 -13.73 0.12 5.33
N VAL A 58 -13.34 1.29 4.87
CA VAL A 58 -13.65 1.81 3.53
C VAL A 58 -12.43 1.61 2.65
N VAL A 59 -12.62 1.16 1.41
CA VAL A 59 -11.54 1.02 0.42
C VAL A 59 -11.75 2.05 -0.67
N ALA A 60 -10.76 2.92 -0.87
CA ALA A 60 -10.73 3.89 -1.96
C ALA A 60 -10.39 3.22 -3.30
N PRO A 61 -10.75 3.81 -4.45
CA PRO A 61 -10.18 3.43 -5.72
C PRO A 61 -8.66 3.50 -5.69
N PRO A 62 -7.94 2.51 -6.26
CA PRO A 62 -6.49 2.47 -6.19
C PRO A 62 -5.81 3.54 -7.06
N PHE A 63 -4.61 3.95 -6.66
CA PHE A 63 -3.67 4.61 -7.55
C PHE A 63 -3.07 3.56 -8.50
N TRP A 64 -3.31 3.74 -9.81
CA TRP A 64 -2.85 2.83 -10.87
C TRP A 64 -1.58 3.31 -11.55
N TYR A 65 -1.27 4.59 -11.45
CA TYR A 65 -0.18 5.21 -12.19
C TYR A 65 0.75 5.92 -11.22
N GLY A 66 1.86 5.27 -10.91
CA GLY A 66 2.90 5.75 -10.02
C GLY A 66 4.25 5.92 -10.73
N PRO A 67 5.27 6.39 -10.02
CA PRO A 67 6.63 6.53 -10.55
C PRO A 67 7.32 5.16 -10.62
N THR A 68 7.48 4.63 -11.84
CA THR A 68 8.24 3.41 -12.12
C THR A 68 9.69 3.69 -12.46
N GLY A 69 9.97 4.91 -12.96
CA GLY A 69 11.28 5.31 -13.45
C GLY A 69 11.78 4.46 -14.61
N TYR A 70 10.91 3.68 -15.26
CA TYR A 70 11.27 2.69 -16.27
C TYR A 70 12.41 1.74 -15.81
N ALA A 71 12.39 1.39 -14.54
CA ALA A 71 13.48 0.63 -13.92
C ALA A 71 13.62 -0.79 -14.49
N VAL A 72 12.50 -1.40 -14.87
CA VAL A 72 12.47 -2.78 -15.41
C VAL A 72 12.43 -2.77 -16.92
N THR A 73 11.44 -2.09 -17.52
CA THR A 73 11.36 -1.86 -18.97
C THR A 73 10.86 -0.45 -19.24
N GLY A 74 11.07 0.01 -20.48
CA GLY A 74 10.46 1.23 -20.98
C GLY A 74 9.03 1.02 -21.48
N PRO A 75 8.50 2.01 -22.24
CA PRO A 75 7.16 1.95 -22.82
C PRO A 75 6.94 0.75 -23.76
N GLU A 76 8.00 0.23 -24.35
CA GLU A 76 7.98 -0.95 -25.24
C GLU A 76 7.53 -2.22 -24.50
N GLY A 77 7.76 -2.31 -23.17
CA GLY A 77 7.27 -3.39 -22.32
C GLY A 77 5.89 -3.12 -21.71
N GLY A 78 5.27 -1.98 -22.05
CA GLY A 78 3.97 -1.58 -21.50
C GLY A 78 4.02 -0.87 -20.15
N THR A 79 5.22 -0.57 -19.64
CA THR A 79 5.40 0.20 -18.40
C THR A 79 4.94 1.65 -18.59
N VAL A 80 4.19 2.16 -17.61
CA VAL A 80 3.75 3.57 -17.57
C VAL A 80 4.47 4.26 -16.42
N ASP A 81 5.17 5.35 -16.73
CA ASP A 81 5.86 6.15 -15.72
C ASP A 81 5.17 7.50 -15.50
N VAL A 82 5.05 7.88 -14.27
CA VAL A 82 4.60 9.22 -13.85
C VAL A 82 5.70 9.84 -12.99
N SER A 83 6.12 11.06 -13.31
CA SER A 83 7.15 11.71 -12.52
C SER A 83 6.78 11.77 -11.04
N THR A 84 7.73 11.50 -10.16
CA THR A 84 7.56 11.51 -8.71
C THR A 84 6.89 12.79 -8.19
N GLU A 85 7.29 13.95 -8.75
CA GLU A 85 6.72 15.25 -8.38
C GLU A 85 5.23 15.35 -8.70
N ARG A 86 4.82 14.97 -9.92
CA ARG A 86 3.39 15.06 -10.34
C ARG A 86 2.54 14.07 -9.59
N PHE A 87 3.04 12.86 -9.40
CA PHE A 87 2.38 11.84 -8.59
C PHE A 87 2.18 12.33 -7.15
N GLY A 88 3.24 12.85 -6.51
CA GLY A 88 3.16 13.37 -5.15
C GLY A 88 2.15 14.53 -4.99
N ARG A 89 2.07 15.44 -5.96
CA ARG A 89 1.06 16.50 -5.97
C ARG A 89 -0.36 15.94 -6.06
N HIS A 90 -0.60 14.99 -6.98
CA HIS A 90 -1.91 14.35 -7.11
C HIS A 90 -2.31 13.61 -5.83
N VAL A 91 -1.40 12.83 -5.26
CA VAL A 91 -1.62 12.11 -3.99
C VAL A 91 -1.95 13.10 -2.87
N LYS A 92 -1.21 14.22 -2.78
CA LYS A 92 -1.46 15.26 -1.78
C LYS A 92 -2.89 15.79 -1.85
N ASP A 93 -3.39 16.14 -3.05
CA ASP A 93 -4.74 16.67 -3.23
C ASP A 93 -5.80 15.64 -2.84
N VAL A 94 -5.58 14.36 -3.19
CA VAL A 94 -6.49 13.27 -2.84
C VAL A 94 -6.50 13.02 -1.32
N LEU A 95 -5.33 12.95 -0.67
CA LEU A 95 -5.23 12.75 0.78
C LEU A 95 -5.84 13.93 1.56
N ALA A 96 -5.62 15.17 1.08
CA ALA A 96 -6.24 16.36 1.66
C ALA A 96 -7.77 16.27 1.58
N SER A 97 -8.30 15.83 0.44
CA SER A 97 -9.74 15.64 0.26
C SER A 97 -10.31 14.56 1.19
N PHE A 98 -9.59 13.45 1.38
CA PHE A 98 -10.02 12.41 2.34
C PHE A 98 -10.00 12.91 3.80
N TRP A 99 -9.03 13.74 4.15
CA TRP A 99 -9.03 14.41 5.46
C TRP A 99 -10.24 15.31 5.62
N ASP A 100 -10.53 16.15 4.61
CA ASP A 100 -11.65 17.10 4.63
C ASP A 100 -13.02 16.41 4.62
N ILE A 101 -13.15 15.22 4.02
CA ILE A 101 -14.32 14.34 4.14
C ILE A 101 -14.54 13.89 5.59
N GLY A 102 -13.49 13.80 6.40
CA GLY A 102 -13.57 13.48 7.82
C GLY A 102 -13.05 12.10 8.20
N PHE A 103 -12.30 11.42 7.34
CA PHE A 103 -11.65 10.17 7.73
C PHE A 103 -10.61 10.42 8.82
N LYS A 104 -10.74 9.68 9.93
CA LYS A 104 -9.81 9.80 11.07
C LYS A 104 -8.50 9.06 10.81
N TRP A 105 -8.56 7.93 10.13
CA TRP A 105 -7.39 7.14 9.74
C TRP A 105 -7.41 6.89 8.24
N ILE A 106 -6.36 7.32 7.57
CA ILE A 106 -6.14 7.15 6.13
C ILE A 106 -4.85 6.35 5.97
N ILE A 107 -4.97 5.11 5.51
CA ILE A 107 -3.83 4.20 5.40
C ILE A 107 -3.58 3.91 3.93
N VAL A 108 -2.48 4.44 3.40
CA VAL A 108 -2.05 4.08 2.05
C VAL A 108 -1.33 2.74 2.11
N CYS A 109 -1.87 1.76 1.40
CA CYS A 109 -1.30 0.43 1.24
C CYS A 109 -0.47 0.41 -0.05
N GLN A 110 0.84 0.36 0.08
CA GLN A 110 1.76 0.44 -1.05
C GLN A 110 2.38 -0.92 -1.34
N HIS A 111 2.40 -1.34 -2.62
CA HIS A 111 3.02 -2.60 -3.05
C HIS A 111 4.22 -2.38 -3.96
N HIS A 112 4.15 -1.44 -4.89
CA HIS A 112 5.23 -1.12 -5.82
C HIS A 112 6.45 -0.54 -5.10
N GLN A 113 7.63 -1.10 -5.37
CA GLN A 113 8.90 -0.73 -4.74
C GLN A 113 8.92 -0.95 -3.21
N GLN A 114 10.03 -0.58 -2.58
CA GLN A 114 10.16 -0.56 -1.12
C GLN A 114 9.76 0.81 -0.56
N LEU A 115 9.60 0.89 0.77
CA LEU A 115 9.22 2.13 1.44
C LEU A 115 10.23 3.29 1.27
N ASP A 116 11.43 3.02 0.79
CA ASP A 116 12.44 4.02 0.45
C ASP A 116 12.49 4.32 -1.06
N GLY A 117 11.61 3.69 -1.84
CA GLY A 117 11.46 3.94 -3.27
C GLY A 117 10.72 5.24 -3.58
N PRO A 118 10.86 5.77 -4.81
CA PRO A 118 10.28 7.04 -5.23
C PRO A 118 8.77 7.15 -4.99
N GLU A 119 8.00 6.09 -5.22
CA GLU A 119 6.56 6.10 -4.98
C GLU A 119 6.24 6.32 -3.50
N ALA A 120 6.79 5.49 -2.62
CA ALA A 120 6.53 5.57 -1.19
C ALA A 120 7.02 6.90 -0.59
N LEU A 121 8.18 7.41 -1.04
CA LEU A 121 8.68 8.71 -0.59
C LEU A 121 7.77 9.86 -1.01
N ALA A 122 7.25 9.85 -2.25
CA ALA A 122 6.29 10.85 -2.72
C ALA A 122 4.99 10.82 -1.90
N ILE A 123 4.47 9.63 -1.62
CA ILE A 123 3.26 9.46 -0.80
C ILE A 123 3.52 9.93 0.64
N ARG A 124 4.66 9.59 1.22
CA ARG A 124 5.04 10.01 2.59
C ARG A 124 5.20 11.51 2.70
N GLN A 125 5.83 12.14 1.71
CA GLN A 125 5.93 13.59 1.65
C GLN A 125 4.55 14.23 1.58
N ALA A 126 3.68 13.77 0.68
CA ALA A 126 2.31 14.25 0.56
C ALA A 126 1.53 14.09 1.87
N ALA A 127 1.64 12.93 2.53
CA ALA A 127 1.01 12.66 3.82
C ALA A 127 1.49 13.62 4.93
N ALA A 128 2.80 13.88 4.99
CA ALA A 128 3.37 14.82 5.95
C ALA A 128 2.88 16.25 5.71
N GLU A 129 2.89 16.71 4.46
CA GLU A 129 2.42 18.04 4.10
C GLU A 129 0.95 18.23 4.47
N VAL A 130 0.07 17.30 4.09
CA VAL A 130 -1.37 17.34 4.45
C VAL A 130 -1.55 17.36 5.97
N THR A 131 -0.84 16.49 6.69
CA THR A 131 -0.92 16.43 8.16
C THR A 131 -0.58 17.77 8.80
N PHE A 132 0.52 18.40 8.38
CA PHE A 132 0.93 19.70 8.95
C PHE A 132 0.00 20.84 8.52
N GLU A 133 -0.37 20.92 7.25
CA GLU A 133 -1.25 21.98 6.73
C GLU A 133 -2.62 21.94 7.43
N ARG A 134 -3.25 20.76 7.51
CA ARG A 134 -4.57 20.61 8.14
C ARG A 134 -4.51 20.81 9.65
N THR A 135 -3.51 20.26 10.32
CA THR A 135 -3.33 20.47 11.76
C THR A 135 -3.10 21.95 12.07
N HIS A 136 -2.28 22.65 11.26
CA HIS A 136 -2.08 24.08 11.43
C HIS A 136 -3.37 24.87 11.17
N ALA A 137 -4.14 24.54 10.16
CA ALA A 137 -5.42 25.19 9.88
C ALA A 137 -6.44 24.97 11.02
N GLU A 138 -6.50 23.78 11.59
CA GLU A 138 -7.42 23.44 12.68
C GLU A 138 -7.01 24.07 14.02
N ARG A 139 -5.71 24.17 14.32
CA ARG A 139 -5.17 24.50 15.66
C ARG A 139 -4.35 25.79 15.72
N GLY A 140 -3.96 26.35 14.58
CA GLY A 140 -3.13 27.57 14.46
C GLY A 140 -1.66 27.33 14.82
N HIS A 141 -0.87 28.42 14.93
CA HIS A 141 0.55 28.36 15.29
C HIS A 141 0.76 27.76 16.68
N ALA A 142 1.90 27.12 16.87
CA ALA A 142 2.27 26.44 18.12
C ALA A 142 1.25 25.40 18.59
N TRP A 143 0.59 24.74 17.64
CA TRP A 143 -0.47 23.75 17.90
C TRP A 143 -0.01 22.60 18.83
N TRP A 144 1.27 22.24 18.79
CA TRP A 144 1.85 21.19 19.65
C TRP A 144 1.76 21.53 21.15
N GLY A 145 1.91 22.81 21.52
CA GLY A 145 1.95 23.25 22.92
C GLY A 145 0.64 23.83 23.46
N LYS A 146 -0.40 23.99 22.63
CA LYS A 146 -1.60 24.77 22.99
C LYS A 146 -2.63 24.09 23.87
N ALA A 147 -2.65 22.79 23.92
CA ALA A 147 -3.49 22.00 24.81
C ALA A 147 -2.81 20.67 25.05
N PRO A 148 -3.07 19.99 26.17
CA PRO A 148 -2.73 18.60 26.22
C PRO A 148 -3.43 17.95 25.04
N LEU A 149 -2.65 17.60 23.99
CA LEU A 149 -3.15 16.70 22.97
C LEU A 149 -3.68 15.51 23.73
N PRO A 150 -4.97 15.15 23.60
CA PRO A 150 -5.41 13.91 24.18
C PRO A 150 -4.41 12.87 23.68
N LEU A 151 -3.79 12.08 24.56
CA LEU A 151 -2.87 11.00 24.21
C LEU A 151 -3.51 10.05 23.17
N THR A 152 -4.81 10.17 22.99
CA THR A 152 -5.65 9.45 22.03
C THR A 152 -5.75 10.09 20.65
N ASP A 153 -5.18 11.28 20.39
CA ASP A 153 -5.30 12.01 19.13
C ASP A 153 -3.90 12.41 18.59
N ASN A 154 -3.12 11.39 18.28
CA ASN A 154 -1.83 11.60 17.60
C ASN A 154 -2.06 11.94 16.12
N VAL A 155 -1.86 13.20 15.76
CA VAL A 155 -2.05 13.69 14.38
C VAL A 155 -1.21 12.92 13.35
N PHE A 156 -0.06 12.39 13.75
CA PHE A 156 0.82 11.58 12.89
C PHE A 156 0.29 10.16 12.63
N GLU A 157 -0.77 9.75 13.32
CA GLU A 157 -1.45 8.48 13.05
C GLU A 157 -2.59 8.62 12.03
N ARG A 158 -2.98 9.86 11.68
CA ARG A 158 -4.12 10.10 10.78
C ARG A 158 -3.86 9.69 9.35
N ILE A 159 -2.67 9.93 8.81
CA ILE A 159 -2.26 9.46 7.48
C ILE A 159 -0.98 8.65 7.62
N GLN A 160 -1.03 7.39 7.22
CA GLN A 160 0.12 6.49 7.29
C GLN A 160 0.32 5.76 5.97
N VAL A 161 1.56 5.40 5.68
CA VAL A 161 1.94 4.61 4.50
C VAL A 161 2.51 3.28 5.00
N TRP A 162 1.83 2.20 4.66
CA TRP A 162 2.25 0.86 5.06
C TRP A 162 2.55 0.00 3.83
N PRO A 163 3.58 -0.85 3.90
CA PRO A 163 3.82 -1.82 2.84
C PRO A 163 2.71 -2.87 2.84
N SER A 164 2.40 -3.42 1.69
CA SER A 164 1.45 -4.53 1.55
C SER A 164 1.84 -5.73 2.41
N VAL A 165 3.14 -6.04 2.49
CA VAL A 165 3.70 -7.07 3.36
C VAL A 165 4.27 -6.44 4.63
N LEU A 166 3.54 -6.56 5.71
CA LEU A 166 4.03 -6.16 7.03
C LEU A 166 5.06 -7.16 7.57
N PRO A 167 6.01 -6.74 8.43
CA PRO A 167 7.03 -7.64 9.00
C PRO A 167 6.44 -8.92 9.60
N ALA A 168 5.32 -8.81 10.30
CA ALA A 168 4.65 -9.97 10.88
C ALA A 168 4.15 -10.98 9.83
N ALA A 169 3.70 -10.52 8.67
CA ALA A 169 3.31 -11.39 7.57
C ALA A 169 4.53 -12.07 6.95
N ALA A 170 5.62 -11.30 6.74
CA ALA A 170 6.87 -11.83 6.21
C ALA A 170 7.43 -12.95 7.10
N GLU A 171 7.42 -12.74 8.41
CA GLU A 171 7.88 -13.75 9.38
C GLU A 171 7.01 -15.02 9.36
N ARG A 172 5.67 -14.85 9.39
CA ARG A 172 4.71 -15.97 9.45
C ARG A 172 4.73 -16.86 8.21
N ALA A 173 4.85 -16.25 7.04
CA ALA A 173 4.74 -16.95 5.75
C ALA A 173 6.08 -17.10 5.01
N GLY A 174 7.19 -16.67 5.61
CA GLY A 174 8.51 -16.72 4.98
C GLY A 174 8.60 -15.89 3.70
N ILE A 175 7.89 -14.76 3.64
CA ILE A 175 7.83 -13.92 2.45
C ILE A 175 9.13 -13.13 2.33
N VAL A 176 9.83 -13.32 1.21
CA VAL A 176 11.03 -12.55 0.86
C VAL A 176 10.67 -11.48 -0.15
N MET A 177 10.67 -10.23 0.28
CA MET A 177 10.23 -9.04 -0.48
C MET A 177 11.20 -8.58 -1.57
N ALA A 178 12.01 -9.46 -2.16
CA ALA A 178 13.09 -9.04 -3.04
C ALA A 178 13.00 -9.61 -4.45
N ASP A 179 11.85 -10.11 -4.87
CA ASP A 179 11.70 -10.62 -6.21
C ASP A 179 10.71 -9.78 -7.02
N HIS A 180 11.14 -9.30 -8.17
CA HIS A 180 10.26 -8.71 -9.17
C HIS A 180 9.85 -9.79 -10.18
N ALA A 181 8.55 -9.97 -10.40
CA ALA A 181 7.98 -11.00 -11.27
C ALA A 181 8.43 -12.45 -10.90
N GLY A 182 8.82 -12.67 -9.65
CA GLY A 182 9.37 -13.93 -9.18
C GLY A 182 8.35 -14.84 -8.51
N PHE A 183 8.84 -15.69 -7.60
CA PHE A 183 8.00 -16.64 -6.88
C PHE A 183 6.88 -15.98 -6.11
N TYR A 184 7.19 -14.91 -5.41
CA TYR A 184 6.28 -14.20 -4.53
C TYR A 184 5.10 -13.60 -5.30
N GLU A 185 5.37 -12.73 -6.27
CA GLU A 185 4.32 -12.06 -7.05
C GLU A 185 3.54 -13.05 -7.91
N THR A 186 4.21 -14.03 -8.51
CA THR A 186 3.53 -15.09 -9.28
C THR A 186 2.59 -15.90 -8.40
N ALA A 187 2.99 -16.28 -7.19
CA ALA A 187 2.13 -17.02 -6.27
C ALA A 187 0.92 -16.18 -5.82
N LEU A 188 1.15 -14.91 -5.47
CA LEU A 188 0.06 -14.00 -5.12
C LEU A 188 -0.93 -13.82 -6.28
N MET A 189 -0.43 -13.62 -7.51
CA MET A 189 -1.30 -13.49 -8.68
C MET A 189 -2.08 -14.77 -8.98
N LEU A 190 -1.50 -15.95 -8.79
CA LEU A 190 -2.22 -17.22 -8.86
C LEU A 190 -3.34 -17.34 -7.81
N ALA A 191 -3.20 -16.68 -6.67
CA ALA A 191 -4.24 -16.64 -5.64
C ALA A 191 -5.32 -15.59 -5.91
N VAL A 192 -4.97 -14.49 -6.57
CA VAL A 192 -5.84 -13.32 -6.79
C VAL A 192 -6.54 -13.36 -8.14
N ARG A 193 -5.79 -13.63 -9.21
CA ARG A 193 -6.24 -13.61 -10.61
C ARG A 193 -5.56 -14.73 -11.40
N PRO A 194 -5.83 -16.01 -11.09
CA PRO A 194 -5.18 -17.14 -11.75
C PRO A 194 -5.36 -17.13 -13.28
N GLU A 195 -6.47 -16.60 -13.77
CA GLU A 195 -6.78 -16.46 -15.18
C GLU A 195 -5.87 -15.45 -15.93
N SER A 196 -5.18 -14.58 -15.21
CA SER A 196 -4.26 -13.60 -15.79
C SER A 196 -2.79 -14.04 -15.74
N VAL A 197 -2.51 -15.26 -15.27
CA VAL A 197 -1.15 -15.81 -15.18
C VAL A 197 -0.94 -16.83 -16.30
N GLU A 198 -0.07 -16.51 -17.25
CA GLU A 198 0.23 -17.39 -18.39
C GLU A 198 1.47 -18.25 -18.12
N ARG A 199 1.29 -19.38 -17.46
CA ARG A 199 2.40 -20.26 -17.06
C ARG A 199 3.25 -20.78 -18.23
N ASP A 200 2.67 -20.90 -19.40
CA ASP A 200 3.38 -21.37 -20.60
C ASP A 200 4.43 -20.38 -21.08
N GLN A 201 4.35 -19.13 -20.63
CA GLN A 201 5.35 -18.09 -20.91
C GLN A 201 6.55 -18.16 -19.95
N LEU A 202 6.46 -18.91 -18.83
CA LEU A 202 7.54 -19.03 -17.86
C LEU A 202 8.87 -19.59 -18.40
N PRO A 203 8.89 -20.57 -19.35
CA PRO A 203 10.14 -21.04 -19.95
C PRO A 203 10.89 -19.94 -20.72
N LEU A 204 10.16 -19.02 -21.36
CA LEU A 204 10.75 -17.89 -22.07
C LEU A 204 11.47 -16.94 -21.08
N ALA A 205 10.94 -16.80 -19.90
CA ALA A 205 11.54 -16.04 -18.83
C ALA A 205 12.91 -16.57 -18.38
N ARG A 206 13.16 -17.87 -18.54
CA ARG A 206 14.46 -18.50 -18.20
C ARG A 206 15.52 -18.33 -19.28
N MET A 207 15.12 -18.08 -20.51
CA MET A 207 16.00 -18.08 -21.67
C MET A 207 16.58 -16.71 -22.00
N VAL A 208 16.14 -15.67 -21.31
CA VAL A 208 16.62 -14.32 -21.57
C VAL A 208 17.97 -14.13 -20.89
N PRO A 209 19.06 -13.97 -21.67
CA PRO A 209 20.38 -13.67 -21.09
C PRO A 209 20.32 -12.37 -20.31
N THR A 210 21.12 -12.26 -19.28
CA THR A 210 21.32 -11.05 -18.45
C THR A 210 21.87 -9.82 -19.20
N SER A 211 21.96 -9.87 -20.53
CA SER A 211 22.33 -8.70 -21.32
C SER A 211 21.11 -7.80 -21.53
N MET A 212 21.23 -6.56 -21.14
CA MET A 212 20.21 -5.48 -21.20
C MET A 212 19.66 -5.16 -22.60
N ALA A 213 19.75 -6.07 -23.54
CA ALA A 213 19.40 -5.84 -24.95
C ALA A 213 18.01 -6.38 -25.34
N THR A 214 17.27 -7.00 -24.42
CA THR A 214 15.95 -7.53 -24.76
C THR A 214 14.87 -6.94 -23.88
N PRO A 215 13.84 -6.32 -24.47
CA PRO A 215 12.74 -5.67 -23.75
C PRO A 215 11.79 -6.65 -23.00
N TRP A 216 12.09 -7.93 -22.97
CA TRP A 216 11.25 -8.99 -22.41
C TRP A 216 11.92 -9.69 -21.24
N TYR A 217 12.70 -8.96 -20.51
CA TYR A 217 13.49 -9.46 -19.39
C TYR A 217 12.63 -9.67 -18.15
N THR A 218 12.59 -10.88 -17.62
CA THR A 218 12.25 -11.14 -16.24
C THR A 218 13.51 -11.17 -15.42
N ASN A 219 13.59 -10.39 -14.40
CA ASN A 219 14.82 -10.12 -13.67
C ASN A 219 15.32 -11.32 -12.89
N THR A 220 15.21 -12.58 -13.35
CA THR A 220 15.93 -13.56 -12.55
C THR A 220 15.90 -15.00 -13.07
N ALA A 221 17.04 -15.52 -13.44
CA ALA A 221 17.32 -16.95 -13.41
C ALA A 221 17.01 -17.56 -12.01
N ASP A 222 17.04 -16.73 -10.95
CA ASP A 222 16.80 -17.09 -9.56
C ASP A 222 15.39 -16.79 -9.04
N SER A 223 14.51 -16.20 -9.85
CA SER A 223 13.17 -15.75 -9.40
C SER A 223 12.26 -16.87 -8.90
N LYS A 224 12.57 -18.12 -9.23
CA LYS A 224 11.77 -19.30 -8.86
C LYS A 224 10.28 -19.21 -9.20
N ALA A 225 9.89 -18.29 -10.11
CA ALA A 225 8.51 -18.08 -10.54
C ALA A 225 7.84 -19.40 -10.99
N HIS A 226 8.61 -20.29 -11.64
CA HIS A 226 8.15 -21.60 -12.06
C HIS A 226 7.74 -22.53 -10.90
N LYS A 227 8.19 -22.26 -9.67
CA LYS A 227 7.84 -23.00 -8.45
C LYS A 227 6.62 -22.41 -7.75
N ALA A 228 6.15 -21.26 -8.18
CA ALA A 228 5.00 -20.62 -7.58
C ALA A 228 3.75 -21.50 -7.71
N THR A 229 2.98 -21.59 -6.65
CA THR A 229 1.71 -22.30 -6.61
C THR A 229 0.62 -21.41 -6.06
N ARG A 230 -0.62 -21.71 -6.41
CA ARG A 230 -1.78 -20.99 -5.87
C ARG A 230 -1.88 -21.18 -4.37
N GLU A 231 -1.58 -22.36 -3.86
CA GLU A 231 -1.62 -22.70 -2.43
C GLU A 231 -0.62 -21.83 -1.64
N ALA A 232 0.59 -21.67 -2.14
CA ALA A 232 1.58 -20.78 -1.54
C ALA A 232 1.08 -19.32 -1.55
N GLY A 233 0.49 -18.87 -2.65
CA GLY A 233 -0.09 -17.54 -2.76
C GLY A 233 -1.22 -17.30 -1.76
N VAL A 234 -2.11 -18.26 -1.58
CA VAL A 234 -3.20 -18.17 -0.59
C VAL A 234 -2.63 -18.06 0.82
N GLN A 235 -1.67 -18.91 1.19
CA GLN A 235 -1.03 -18.86 2.53
C GLN A 235 -0.36 -17.49 2.79
N MET A 236 0.37 -16.99 1.81
CA MET A 236 1.00 -15.67 1.91
C MET A 236 -0.07 -14.56 2.06
N PHE A 237 -1.11 -14.62 1.25
CA PHE A 237 -2.19 -13.63 1.27
C PHE A 237 -2.93 -13.61 2.60
N ASP A 238 -3.24 -14.79 3.15
CA ASP A 238 -3.89 -14.90 4.45
C ASP A 238 -3.02 -14.31 5.56
N ALA A 239 -1.70 -14.58 5.54
CA ALA A 239 -0.77 -13.97 6.49
C ALA A 239 -0.69 -12.44 6.37
N MET A 240 -0.74 -11.90 5.12
CA MET A 240 -0.80 -10.46 4.88
C MET A 240 -2.09 -9.84 5.46
N VAL A 241 -3.23 -10.46 5.19
CA VAL A 241 -4.53 -10.00 5.69
C VAL A 241 -4.56 -10.03 7.22
N ASP A 242 -4.10 -11.12 7.84
CA ASP A 242 -4.03 -11.26 9.30
C ASP A 242 -3.19 -10.14 9.92
N ALA A 243 -1.99 -9.91 9.41
CA ALA A 243 -1.11 -8.87 9.93
C ALA A 243 -1.69 -7.46 9.78
N TRP A 244 -2.37 -7.20 8.66
CA TRP A 244 -3.04 -5.92 8.42
C TRP A 244 -4.23 -5.70 9.36
N VAL A 245 -5.09 -6.71 9.54
CA VAL A 245 -6.23 -6.66 10.47
C VAL A 245 -5.75 -6.42 11.90
N GLU A 246 -4.71 -7.12 12.34
CA GLU A 246 -4.13 -6.92 13.68
C GLU A 246 -3.61 -5.49 13.86
N LYS A 247 -2.83 -4.99 12.91
CA LYS A 247 -2.24 -3.64 12.99
C LYS A 247 -3.31 -2.55 12.94
N LEU A 248 -4.32 -2.68 12.06
CA LEU A 248 -5.43 -1.74 11.98
C LEU A 248 -6.29 -1.77 13.23
N THR A 249 -6.58 -2.95 13.77
CA THR A 249 -7.31 -3.09 15.02
C THR A 249 -6.59 -2.37 16.17
N ALA A 250 -5.26 -2.57 16.28
CA ALA A 250 -4.47 -1.88 17.30
C ALA A 250 -4.46 -0.35 17.12
N LEU A 251 -4.47 0.14 15.86
CA LEU A 251 -4.52 1.56 15.56
C LEU A 251 -5.89 2.19 15.91
N THR A 252 -6.97 1.51 15.56
CA THR A 252 -8.34 2.06 15.67
C THR A 252 -9.00 1.84 17.01
N GLN A 253 -8.46 0.95 17.85
CA GLN A 253 -8.95 0.76 19.22
C GLN A 253 -8.74 2.01 20.08
N PRO A 254 -9.69 2.35 20.96
CA PRO A 254 -9.49 3.40 21.94
C PRO A 254 -8.24 3.09 22.77
N LYS A 255 -7.22 3.92 22.65
CA LYS A 255 -6.04 3.79 23.53
C LYS A 255 -6.51 4.04 24.94
N ARG A 256 -6.38 3.04 25.84
CA ARG A 256 -6.57 3.26 27.27
C ARG A 256 -5.58 4.33 27.71
N PRO A 257 -6.01 5.35 28.48
CA PRO A 257 -5.04 6.27 29.05
C PRO A 257 -4.03 5.44 29.84
N THR A 258 -2.76 5.51 29.42
CA THR A 258 -1.68 4.97 30.24
C THR A 258 -1.73 5.68 31.59
N PRO A 259 -1.63 4.96 32.72
CA PRO A 259 -1.56 5.62 34.01
C PRO A 259 -0.41 6.63 34.00
N LYS A 260 -0.71 7.82 34.36
CA LYS A 260 0.05 8.99 34.82
C LYS A 260 1.56 9.19 34.55
N ASP A 261 2.30 8.28 34.02
CA ASP A 261 3.74 8.24 34.22
C ASP A 261 4.60 8.51 32.97
N VAL A 262 4.10 9.24 32.03
CA VAL A 262 5.00 9.78 31.00
C VAL A 262 5.01 11.31 31.11
N THR A 263 5.55 11.78 32.18
CA THR A 263 6.24 13.05 32.15
C THR A 263 7.52 12.81 31.35
N VAL A 264 7.45 12.91 30.03
CA VAL A 264 8.66 12.99 29.20
C VAL A 264 9.24 14.36 29.41
N THR A 265 9.92 14.52 30.55
CA THR A 265 10.84 15.62 30.77
C THR A 265 12.13 15.24 30.09
N GLY A 266 12.45 15.90 28.99
CA GLY A 266 13.78 15.94 28.44
C GLY A 266 14.10 14.98 27.29
N LEU A 267 13.45 15.17 26.15
CA LEU A 267 13.96 14.75 24.85
C LEU A 267 14.00 15.98 23.93
N TRP A 268 15.00 16.82 24.19
CA TRP A 268 15.59 17.79 23.24
C TRP A 268 17.08 17.83 23.47
#